data_938820290bd399b6dc842065cf10f086
#
_entry.id   938820290bd399b6dc842065cf10f086
#
_cell.length_a   1.000
_cell.length_b   1.000
_cell.length_c   1.000
_cell.angle_alpha   90.00
_cell.angle_beta   90.00
_cell.angle_gamma   90.00
#
_symmetry.space_group_name_H-M   'P 1'
#
loop_
_entity.id
_entity.type
_entity.pdbx_description
1 polymer ?
#
loop_
_entity_poly.entity_id
_entity_poly.type
_entity_poly.pdbx_seq_one_letter_code
_entity_poly.pdbx_strand_id
1 'polypeptide(L)'
;MQQDATVIFVTDEPTVDPVRLVLVELLCKLHAVYSLHRSAHWQVVGEPSYGDHLLFQRLYEAIDPEIDKLAERMVHILDREAVNAELIAQGQYNLILDWTFQETCPFSRGLMVEEELVECVERTMNTLESSNYLTLGWEDFLGSIASQHEEHAFLLSARLD
;
A
#
# COMPACT_ATOMS: atom_id res chain seq x y z
N MET A 1 1.28 -59.86 17.75
CA MET A 1 1.43 -58.93 16.61
C MET A 1 0.70 -57.66 17.00
N GLN A 2 1.44 -56.66 17.49
CA GLN A 2 0.95 -55.35 17.84
C GLN A 2 1.12 -54.44 16.61
N GLN A 3 0.01 -53.91 16.09
CA GLN A 3 0.05 -52.92 15.01
C GLN A 3 0.22 -51.54 15.66
N ASP A 4 1.39 -50.93 15.45
CA ASP A 4 1.62 -49.56 15.77
C ASP A 4 0.79 -48.67 14.86
N ALA A 5 -0.24 -48.04 15.42
CA ALA A 5 -0.99 -46.96 14.75
C ALA A 5 -0.16 -45.66 14.85
N THR A 6 0.55 -45.32 13.77
CA THR A 6 1.20 -44.04 13.64
C THR A 6 0.14 -42.95 13.48
N VAL A 7 -0.12 -42.21 14.56
CA VAL A 7 -0.98 -41.03 14.52
C VAL A 7 -0.22 -39.92 13.85
N ILE A 8 -0.56 -39.64 12.57
CA ILE A 8 -0.04 -38.48 11.85
C ILE A 8 -0.83 -37.27 12.36
N PHE A 9 -0.20 -36.47 13.21
CA PHE A 9 -0.70 -35.13 13.52
C PHE A 9 -0.44 -34.23 12.29
N VAL A 10 -1.47 -34.06 11.46
CA VAL A 10 -1.51 -32.98 10.47
C VAL A 10 -1.76 -31.71 11.28
N THR A 11 -0.70 -30.98 11.56
CA THR A 11 -0.81 -29.60 12.05
C THR A 11 -1.23 -28.74 10.85
N ASP A 12 -2.54 -28.56 10.67
CA ASP A 12 -3.05 -27.49 9.81
C ASP A 12 -2.68 -26.16 10.49
N GLU A 13 -1.49 -25.65 10.22
CA GLU A 13 -1.23 -24.23 10.39
C GLU A 13 -2.20 -23.52 9.42
N PRO A 14 -2.96 -22.51 9.89
CA PRO A 14 -3.83 -21.79 9.00
C PRO A 14 -2.98 -21.12 7.91
N THR A 15 -3.04 -21.66 6.69
CA THR A 15 -2.39 -21.03 5.55
C THR A 15 -3.04 -19.68 5.35
N VAL A 16 -2.29 -18.60 5.60
CA VAL A 16 -2.79 -17.24 5.42
C VAL A 16 -3.09 -17.04 3.93
N ASP A 17 -4.31 -16.61 3.64
CA ASP A 17 -4.76 -16.36 2.27
C ASP A 17 -3.84 -15.32 1.59
N PRO A 18 -3.13 -15.67 0.52
CA PRO A 18 -2.20 -14.77 -0.16
C PRO A 18 -2.90 -13.54 -0.73
N VAL A 19 -4.15 -13.65 -1.18
CA VAL A 19 -4.95 -12.53 -1.68
C VAL A 19 -5.22 -11.53 -0.55
N ARG A 20 -5.60 -12.02 0.64
CA ARG A 20 -5.77 -11.17 1.83
C ARG A 20 -4.48 -10.43 2.19
N LEU A 21 -3.34 -11.12 2.19
CA LEU A 21 -2.06 -10.52 2.56
C LEU A 21 -1.68 -9.34 1.67
N VAL A 22 -1.71 -9.53 0.35
CA VAL A 22 -1.30 -8.46 -0.58
C VAL A 22 -2.27 -7.29 -0.61
N LEU A 23 -3.57 -7.54 -0.46
CA LEU A 23 -4.57 -6.48 -0.42
C LEU A 23 -4.52 -5.67 0.87
N VAL A 24 -4.32 -6.31 2.03
CA VAL A 24 -4.13 -5.62 3.31
C VAL A 24 -2.83 -4.83 3.29
N GLU A 25 -1.74 -5.39 2.75
CA GLU A 25 -0.47 -4.66 2.58
C GLU A 25 -0.67 -3.41 1.73
N LEU A 26 -1.32 -3.54 0.57
CA LEU A 26 -1.58 -2.40 -0.32
C LEU A 26 -2.42 -1.31 0.36
N LEU A 27 -3.48 -1.70 1.08
CA LEU A 27 -4.32 -0.75 1.81
C LEU A 27 -3.52 -0.01 2.91
N CYS A 28 -2.70 -0.73 3.68
CA CYS A 28 -1.83 -0.13 4.69
C CYS A 28 -0.79 0.82 4.06
N LYS A 29 -0.22 0.47 2.90
CA LYS A 29 0.73 1.32 2.17
C LYS A 29 0.07 2.60 1.68
N LEU A 30 -1.12 2.53 1.07
CA LEU A 30 -1.86 3.73 0.65
C LEU A 30 -2.12 4.67 1.83
N HIS A 31 -2.57 4.16 2.98
CA HIS A 31 -2.75 4.96 4.20
C HIS A 31 -1.44 5.58 4.71
N ALA A 32 -0.34 4.84 4.66
CA ALA A 32 0.97 5.31 5.10
C ALA A 32 1.52 6.41 4.17
N VAL A 33 1.46 6.22 2.85
CA VAL A 33 1.90 7.21 1.84
C VAL A 33 1.05 8.47 1.93
N TYR A 34 -0.27 8.36 2.04
CA TYR A 34 -1.18 9.48 2.29
C TYR A 34 -0.73 10.31 3.51
N SER A 35 -0.47 9.65 4.63
CA SER A 35 -0.09 10.33 5.87
C SER A 35 1.28 11.00 5.77
N LEU A 36 2.24 10.38 5.09
CA LEU A 36 3.57 10.94 4.86
C LEU A 36 3.51 12.19 3.98
N HIS A 37 2.80 12.15 2.86
CA HIS A 37 2.65 13.32 2.00
C HIS A 37 1.88 14.43 2.68
N ARG A 38 0.83 14.11 3.43
CA ARG A 38 0.08 15.12 4.19
C ARG A 38 0.92 15.75 5.30
N SER A 39 1.77 14.97 5.97
CA SER A 39 2.72 15.50 6.95
C SER A 39 3.77 16.38 6.29
N ALA A 40 4.35 15.96 5.16
CA ALA A 40 5.31 16.74 4.39
C ALA A 40 4.70 18.08 3.93
N HIS A 41 3.44 18.08 3.45
CA HIS A 41 2.70 19.28 3.09
C HIS A 41 2.69 20.34 4.21
N TRP A 42 2.61 19.94 5.47
CA TRP A 42 2.65 20.86 6.61
C TRP A 42 4.06 21.30 7.01
N GLN A 43 5.09 20.54 6.66
CA GLN A 43 6.45 20.70 7.16
C GLN A 43 7.39 21.43 6.19
N VAL A 44 7.04 21.53 4.91
CA VAL A 44 7.88 22.22 3.92
C VAL A 44 7.99 23.72 4.22
N VAL A 45 9.23 24.23 4.18
CA VAL A 45 9.57 25.61 4.53
C VAL A 45 10.64 26.16 3.55
N GLY A 46 10.80 27.48 3.49
CA GLY A 46 11.81 28.15 2.66
C GLY A 46 11.29 28.64 1.31
N GLU A 47 12.21 29.10 0.45
CA GLU A 47 11.94 29.36 -0.96
C GLU A 47 12.15 28.05 -1.69
N PRO A 48 11.31 27.38 -2.17
CA PRO A 48 10.07 27.42 -2.88
C PRO A 48 8.87 26.79 -2.14
N SER A 49 8.76 27.01 -0.85
CA SER A 49 7.77 26.33 0.00
C SER A 49 6.34 26.31 -0.54
N TYR A 50 5.92 27.33 -1.28
CA TYR A 50 4.57 27.36 -1.86
C TYR A 50 4.38 26.26 -2.93
N GLY A 51 5.35 26.10 -3.83
CA GLY A 51 5.30 25.02 -4.84
C GLY A 51 5.36 23.65 -4.21
N ASP A 52 6.25 23.46 -3.23
CA ASP A 52 6.41 22.21 -2.49
C ASP A 52 5.13 21.85 -1.69
N HIS A 53 4.51 22.86 -1.08
CA HIS A 53 3.23 22.72 -0.38
C HIS A 53 2.12 22.24 -1.33
N LEU A 54 1.99 22.85 -2.52
CA LEU A 54 1.03 22.45 -3.54
C LEU A 54 1.34 21.07 -4.12
N LEU A 55 2.64 20.73 -4.30
CA LEU A 55 3.03 19.39 -4.74
C LEU A 55 2.52 18.34 -3.77
N PHE A 56 2.89 18.41 -2.50
CA PHE A 56 2.44 17.43 -1.51
C PHE A 56 0.92 17.41 -1.32
N GLN A 57 0.24 18.57 -1.46
CA GLN A 57 -1.22 18.62 -1.46
C GLN A 57 -1.80 17.78 -2.59
N ARG A 58 -1.33 17.97 -3.82
CA ARG A 58 -1.75 17.17 -4.98
C ARG A 58 -1.56 15.68 -4.74
N LEU A 59 -0.40 15.27 -4.17
CA LEU A 59 -0.08 13.87 -3.93
C LEU A 59 -1.07 13.23 -2.94
N TYR A 60 -1.28 13.81 -1.75
CA TYR A 60 -2.16 13.17 -0.78
C TYR A 60 -3.65 13.25 -1.16
N GLU A 61 -4.10 14.32 -1.84
CA GLU A 61 -5.51 14.43 -2.27
C GLU A 61 -5.88 13.39 -3.32
N ALA A 62 -4.92 12.91 -4.12
CA ALA A 62 -5.16 11.86 -5.11
C ALA A 62 -5.35 10.47 -4.48
N ILE A 63 -4.77 10.20 -3.31
CA ILE A 63 -4.75 8.89 -2.66
C ILE A 63 -6.06 8.57 -1.91
N ASP A 64 -6.73 9.56 -1.34
CA ASP A 64 -7.93 9.34 -0.52
C ASP A 64 -9.04 8.55 -1.26
N PRO A 65 -9.37 8.87 -2.54
CA PRO A 65 -10.33 8.07 -3.31
C PRO A 65 -9.85 6.64 -3.63
N GLU A 66 -8.54 6.40 -3.68
CA GLU A 66 -7.98 5.08 -3.94
C GLU A 66 -8.13 4.17 -2.73
N ILE A 67 -7.88 4.71 -1.52
CA ILE A 67 -8.09 4.04 -0.23
C ILE A 67 -9.54 3.56 -0.13
N ASP A 68 -10.50 4.45 -0.36
CA ASP A 68 -11.94 4.15 -0.24
C ASP A 68 -12.35 3.04 -1.22
N LYS A 69 -12.00 3.19 -2.50
CA LYS A 69 -12.32 2.20 -3.53
C LYS A 69 -11.66 0.85 -3.29
N LEU A 70 -10.41 0.82 -2.80
CA LEU A 70 -9.72 -0.43 -2.47
C LEU A 70 -10.43 -1.13 -1.31
N ALA A 71 -10.71 -0.41 -0.23
CA ALA A 71 -11.38 -0.95 0.95
C ALA A 71 -12.75 -1.55 0.61
N GLU A 72 -13.57 -0.85 -0.19
CA GLU A 72 -14.88 -1.36 -0.65
C GLU A 72 -14.73 -2.65 -1.46
N ARG A 73 -13.76 -2.71 -2.39
CA ARG A 73 -13.47 -3.93 -3.18
C ARG A 73 -12.98 -5.09 -2.32
N MET A 74 -12.16 -4.81 -1.30
CA MET A 74 -11.67 -5.82 -0.35
C MET A 74 -12.82 -6.43 0.46
N VAL A 75 -13.74 -5.62 0.95
CA VAL A 75 -14.94 -6.13 1.67
C VAL A 75 -15.77 -7.04 0.77
N HIS A 76 -15.84 -6.76 -0.53
CA HIS A 76 -16.61 -7.56 -1.48
C HIS A 76 -16.02 -8.95 -1.74
N ILE A 77 -14.68 -9.08 -1.82
CA ILE A 77 -14.02 -10.36 -2.16
C ILE A 77 -13.45 -11.12 -0.96
N LEU A 78 -13.24 -10.42 0.15
CA LEU A 78 -12.74 -11.02 1.39
C LEU A 78 -13.84 -10.97 2.47
N ASP A 79 -13.68 -10.05 3.41
CA ASP A 79 -14.63 -9.79 4.49
C ASP A 79 -14.35 -8.42 5.14
N ARG A 80 -15.16 -8.04 6.14
CA ARG A 80 -15.04 -6.77 6.84
C ARG A 80 -13.81 -6.66 7.76
N GLU A 81 -13.28 -7.79 8.21
CA GLU A 81 -12.09 -7.82 9.08
C GLU A 81 -10.82 -7.41 8.29
N ALA A 82 -10.81 -7.60 6.97
CA ALA A 82 -9.69 -7.17 6.12
C ALA A 82 -9.50 -5.64 6.09
N VAL A 83 -10.52 -4.87 6.45
CA VAL A 83 -10.51 -3.41 6.52
C VAL A 83 -10.70 -2.90 7.97
N ASN A 84 -10.36 -3.72 8.95
CA ASN A 84 -10.44 -3.36 10.36
C ASN A 84 -9.49 -2.18 10.67
N ALA A 85 -10.00 -1.16 11.36
CA ALA A 85 -9.25 0.06 11.65
C ALA A 85 -7.98 -0.17 12.48
N GLU A 86 -8.00 -1.12 13.43
CA GLU A 86 -6.83 -1.45 14.24
C GLU A 86 -5.73 -2.11 13.40
N LEU A 87 -6.10 -3.03 12.50
CA LEU A 87 -5.19 -3.68 11.55
C LEU A 87 -4.51 -2.65 10.65
N ILE A 88 -5.31 -1.75 10.06
CA ILE A 88 -4.81 -0.69 9.19
C ILE A 88 -3.88 0.26 9.96
N ALA A 89 -4.29 0.72 11.14
CA ALA A 89 -3.49 1.63 11.96
C ALA A 89 -2.14 1.01 12.35
N GLN A 90 -2.11 -0.28 12.72
CA GLN A 90 -0.87 -0.97 13.06
C GLN A 90 0.04 -1.15 11.84
N GLY A 91 -0.51 -1.56 10.69
CA GLY A 91 0.25 -1.71 9.45
C GLY A 91 0.81 -0.37 8.97
N GLN A 92 0.00 0.68 8.96
CA GLN A 92 0.41 2.03 8.63
C GLN A 92 1.53 2.54 9.55
N TYR A 93 1.40 2.35 10.86
CA TYR A 93 2.41 2.77 11.84
C TYR A 93 3.76 2.12 11.57
N ASN A 94 3.79 0.80 11.35
CA ASN A 94 5.02 0.07 11.10
C ASN A 94 5.72 0.55 9.82
N LEU A 95 4.97 0.79 8.74
CA LEU A 95 5.50 1.31 7.48
C LEU A 95 6.07 2.72 7.64
N ILE A 96 5.34 3.63 8.28
CA ILE A 96 5.82 5.00 8.51
C ILE A 96 7.10 4.99 9.34
N LEU A 97 7.18 4.17 10.39
CA LEU A 97 8.36 4.07 11.24
C LEU A 97 9.58 3.59 10.44
N ASP A 98 9.42 2.55 9.63
CA ASP A 98 10.49 1.98 8.80
C ASP A 98 10.98 2.99 7.76
N TRP A 99 10.08 3.57 6.99
CA TRP A 99 10.40 4.55 5.94
C TRP A 99 11.02 5.85 6.47
N THR A 100 10.56 6.35 7.62
CA THR A 100 11.16 7.53 8.24
C THR A 100 12.53 7.27 8.85
N PHE A 101 12.83 6.03 9.20
CA PHE A 101 14.15 5.62 9.62
C PHE A 101 15.13 5.49 8.43
N GLN A 102 14.65 5.00 7.28
CA GLN A 102 15.45 4.82 6.07
C GLN A 102 15.81 6.16 5.40
N GLU A 103 14.88 7.10 5.31
CA GLU A 103 15.07 8.37 4.62
C GLU A 103 14.41 9.53 5.38
N THR A 104 15.20 10.56 5.67
CA THR A 104 14.77 11.73 6.44
C THR A 104 14.30 12.90 5.58
N CYS A 105 14.81 13.02 4.35
CA CYS A 105 14.38 14.06 3.41
C CYS A 105 12.95 13.77 2.91
N PRO A 106 11.98 14.69 3.07
CA PRO A 106 10.60 14.44 2.66
C PRO A 106 10.43 14.11 1.18
N PHE A 107 11.22 14.71 0.30
CA PHE A 107 11.14 14.48 -1.15
C PHE A 107 11.74 13.13 -1.55
N SER A 108 12.95 12.82 -1.06
CA SER A 108 13.58 11.51 -1.32
C SER A 108 12.76 10.37 -0.73
N ARG A 109 12.23 10.55 0.49
CA ARG A 109 11.32 9.59 1.10
C ARG A 109 10.02 9.47 0.29
N GLY A 110 9.45 10.60 -0.15
CA GLY A 110 8.29 10.61 -1.02
C GLY A 110 8.50 9.78 -2.28
N LEU A 111 9.61 9.99 -3.00
CA LEU A 111 9.97 9.21 -4.19
C LEU A 111 10.09 7.72 -3.87
N MET A 112 10.84 7.36 -2.83
CA MET A 112 11.03 5.97 -2.41
C MET A 112 9.70 5.26 -2.12
N VAL A 113 8.79 5.89 -1.38
CA VAL A 113 7.52 5.24 -1.02
C VAL A 113 6.55 5.14 -2.19
N GLU A 114 6.61 6.06 -3.16
CA GLU A 114 5.84 5.96 -4.41
C GLU A 114 6.31 4.78 -5.26
N GLU A 115 7.62 4.61 -5.42
CA GLU A 115 8.21 3.48 -6.15
C GLU A 115 7.86 2.15 -5.47
N GLU A 116 7.99 2.03 -4.14
CA GLU A 116 7.58 0.84 -3.38
C GLU A 116 6.07 0.54 -3.48
N LEU A 117 5.25 1.58 -3.61
CA LEU A 117 3.81 1.40 -3.78
C LEU A 117 3.48 0.82 -5.16
N VAL A 118 4.13 1.30 -6.23
CA VAL A 118 3.99 0.73 -7.58
C VAL A 118 4.39 -0.74 -7.60
N GLU A 119 5.52 -1.11 -7.00
CA GLU A 119 5.95 -2.50 -6.85
C GLU A 119 4.92 -3.35 -6.06
N CYS A 120 4.30 -2.77 -5.03
CA CYS A 120 3.25 -3.44 -4.27
C CYS A 120 2.00 -3.68 -5.13
N VAL A 121 1.60 -2.73 -5.97
CA VAL A 121 0.49 -2.89 -6.92
C VAL A 121 0.77 -4.01 -7.91
N GLU A 122 1.98 -4.09 -8.47
CA GLU A 122 2.38 -5.16 -9.39
C GLU A 122 2.31 -6.54 -8.70
N ARG A 123 2.83 -6.66 -7.48
CA ARG A 123 2.73 -7.91 -6.70
C ARG A 123 1.28 -8.28 -6.41
N THR A 124 0.45 -7.30 -6.09
CA THR A 124 -0.98 -7.51 -5.86
C THR A 124 -1.66 -8.04 -7.11
N MET A 125 -1.41 -7.44 -8.27
CA MET A 125 -1.97 -7.87 -9.55
C MET A 125 -1.57 -9.32 -9.87
N ASN A 126 -0.29 -9.66 -9.77
CA ASN A 126 0.23 -11.01 -10.01
C ASN A 126 -0.38 -12.05 -9.04
N THR A 127 -0.61 -11.68 -7.79
CA THR A 127 -1.24 -12.56 -6.79
C THR A 127 -2.72 -12.78 -7.10
N LEU A 128 -3.45 -11.73 -7.48
CA LEU A 128 -4.86 -11.87 -7.90
C LEU A 128 -4.98 -12.74 -9.15
N GLU A 129 -4.08 -12.59 -10.12
CA GLU A 129 -4.05 -13.41 -11.33
C GLU A 129 -3.82 -14.88 -11.00
N SER A 130 -2.75 -15.20 -10.28
CA SER A 130 -2.39 -16.58 -9.91
C SER A 130 -3.44 -17.26 -9.03
N SER A 131 -4.23 -16.50 -8.30
CA SER A 131 -5.34 -16.97 -7.44
C SER A 131 -6.70 -16.95 -8.14
N ASN A 132 -6.78 -16.61 -9.42
CA ASN A 132 -8.01 -16.47 -10.22
C ASN A 132 -9.01 -15.42 -9.68
N TYR A 133 -8.54 -14.37 -9.03
CA TYR A 133 -9.33 -13.23 -8.58
C TYR A 133 -9.20 -12.00 -9.50
N LEU A 134 -8.23 -11.98 -10.43
CA LEU A 134 -8.03 -10.86 -11.34
C LEU A 134 -9.18 -10.79 -12.37
N THR A 135 -9.95 -9.74 -12.30
CA THR A 135 -10.98 -9.38 -13.28
C THR A 135 -10.55 -8.14 -14.05
N LEU A 136 -11.17 -7.85 -15.20
CA LEU A 136 -10.93 -6.59 -15.92
C LEU A 136 -11.12 -5.35 -15.04
N GLY A 137 -12.07 -5.39 -14.09
CA GLY A 137 -12.28 -4.29 -13.15
C GLY A 137 -11.18 -4.16 -12.10
N TRP A 138 -10.55 -5.26 -11.68
CA TRP A 138 -9.37 -5.23 -10.83
C TRP A 138 -8.12 -4.78 -11.57
N GLU A 139 -7.92 -5.27 -12.80
CA GLU A 139 -6.80 -4.87 -13.66
C GLU A 139 -6.83 -3.37 -13.96
N ASP A 140 -7.98 -2.83 -14.38
CA ASP A 140 -8.18 -1.41 -14.63
C ASP A 140 -7.95 -0.57 -13.36
N PHE A 141 -8.49 -0.99 -12.22
CA PHE A 141 -8.34 -0.28 -10.95
C PHE A 141 -6.90 -0.27 -10.47
N LEU A 142 -6.21 -1.40 -10.42
CA LEU A 142 -4.81 -1.50 -10.01
C LEU A 142 -3.90 -0.77 -10.99
N GLY A 143 -4.16 -0.87 -12.29
CA GLY A 143 -3.45 -0.13 -13.31
C GLY A 143 -3.61 1.40 -13.16
N SER A 144 -4.79 1.88 -12.76
CA SER A 144 -5.00 3.30 -12.48
C SER A 144 -4.21 3.79 -11.28
N ILE A 145 -4.10 2.98 -10.20
CA ILE A 145 -3.25 3.30 -9.04
C ILE A 145 -1.79 3.37 -9.48
N ALA A 146 -1.28 2.33 -10.17
CA ALA A 146 0.11 2.32 -10.64
C ALA A 146 0.44 3.57 -11.47
N SER A 147 -0.39 3.90 -12.46
CA SER A 147 -0.20 5.08 -13.32
C SER A 147 -0.19 6.40 -12.53
N GLN A 148 -1.05 6.54 -11.52
CA GLN A 148 -1.09 7.73 -10.66
C GLN A 148 0.19 7.88 -9.83
N HIS A 149 0.67 6.77 -9.25
CA HIS A 149 1.86 6.77 -8.39
C HIS A 149 3.17 6.87 -9.19
N GLU A 150 3.22 6.38 -10.43
CA GLU A 150 4.32 6.66 -11.39
C GLU A 150 4.40 8.16 -11.72
N GLU A 151 3.27 8.84 -11.92
CA GLU A 151 3.24 10.30 -12.10
C GLU A 151 3.72 11.03 -10.83
N HIS A 152 3.34 10.59 -9.65
CA HIS A 152 3.81 11.13 -8.38
C HIS A 152 5.33 10.99 -8.23
N ALA A 153 5.87 9.81 -8.51
CA ALA A 153 7.31 9.54 -8.50
C ALA A 153 8.07 10.47 -9.48
N PHE A 154 7.53 10.64 -10.69
CA PHE A 154 8.09 11.60 -11.66
C PHE A 154 8.13 13.02 -11.14
N LEU A 155 7.06 13.51 -10.52
CA LEU A 155 7.01 14.88 -9.97
C LEU A 155 8.00 15.07 -8.81
N LEU A 156 8.15 14.07 -7.94
CA LEU A 156 9.10 14.09 -6.83
C LEU A 156 10.55 14.01 -7.32
N SER A 157 10.84 13.15 -8.30
CA SER A 157 12.16 13.09 -8.95
C SER A 157 12.55 14.43 -9.57
N ALA A 158 11.66 15.04 -10.36
CA ALA A 158 11.89 16.34 -10.97
C ALA A 158 12.10 17.48 -9.95
N ARG A 159 11.64 17.31 -8.70
CA ARG A 159 11.89 18.26 -7.61
C ARG A 159 13.25 18.06 -6.95
N LEU A 160 13.83 16.87 -7.07
CA LEU A 160 15.15 16.54 -6.52
C LEU A 160 16.30 16.94 -7.43
N ASP A 161 16.05 17.08 -8.75
CA ASP A 161 17.01 17.58 -9.76
C ASP A 161 17.22 19.11 -9.64
#